data_f4bce8bf2e9deabbd5d584631ccb55d6
#
_entry.id   f4bce8bf2e9deabbd5d584631ccb55d6
#
_cell.length_a   1.000
_cell.length_b   1.000
_cell.length_c   1.000
_cell.angle_alpha   90.00
_cell.angle_beta   90.00
_cell.angle_gamma   90.00
#
_symmetry.space_group_name_H-M   'P 1'
#
loop_
_entity.id
_entity.type
_entity.pdbx_description
1 polymer ?
#
loop_
_entity_poly.entity_id
_entity_poly.type
_entity_poly.pdbx_seq_one_letter_code
_entity_poly.pdbx_strand_id
1 'polypeptide(L)'
;HKYIIIGLKMGKTLVIAEKPSVAGDIARAIGGLKKVGDHYEGDSYIVASAVGHLLELKEPAEYEVKRGKWSFANLPVIPSHFDLAPIKKSETKLNGLKKLLKSKEVDKVINACDAGREGELIFRYIMEATKNKKPIYRLWLQSMTKGAILDAFKHLRTDAQMQPLADAAKSRSEADWLVGINGTRAMTAFNSKDGGFFLTTVGRVQTPTLALVVNREEKIRSFAPRNYWEVHADFKVDAGVYEGKYFDPDFKKSSDPDLKAERLWAAEDAQKIADAVRGKKGTATETSKPSTSSCPALYDLTTLQREANSRFGFSAKTTLSIAQALYEKHKLLTYPRTDARALPEDYLPTVKEILSVVAQTSSLGKFAQKALKDNYVVFTKKIFNNAKISDHFAIIPTGQEPKSVLSEVEQKIYDLVTKRFIAVFYPPAQFLNTTRTTVVEDYHFCLLYTSPSPRD
;
A
#
# COMPACT_ATOMS: atom_id res chain seq x y z
N HIS A 1 -31.62 55.92 22.90
CA HIS A 1 -30.64 54.89 23.22
C HIS A 1 -30.16 54.18 21.92
N LYS A 2 -28.94 54.54 21.46
CA LYS A 2 -28.28 53.82 20.38
C LYS A 2 -27.65 52.56 20.96
N TYR A 3 -28.21 51.40 20.64
CA TYR A 3 -27.54 50.11 20.88
C TYR A 3 -26.41 49.98 19.87
N ILE A 4 -25.16 50.07 20.31
CA ILE A 4 -23.99 49.66 19.54
C ILE A 4 -23.95 48.12 19.62
N ILE A 5 -24.43 47.45 18.59
CA ILE A 5 -24.18 46.02 18.40
C ILE A 5 -22.71 45.89 18.02
N ILE A 6 -21.84 45.63 19.01
CA ILE A 6 -20.47 45.19 18.77
C ILE A 6 -20.59 43.76 18.25
N GLY A 7 -20.70 43.62 16.95
CA GLY A 7 -20.55 42.32 16.27
C GLY A 7 -19.13 41.83 16.57
N LEU A 8 -19.00 40.95 17.50
CA LEU A 8 -17.75 40.16 17.68
C LEU A 8 -17.48 39.47 16.35
N LYS A 9 -16.58 40.05 15.55
CA LYS A 9 -16.09 39.39 14.32
C LYS A 9 -15.36 38.12 14.75
N MET A 10 -16.03 36.97 14.68
CA MET A 10 -15.37 35.70 14.94
C MET A 10 -14.19 35.56 13.98
N GLY A 11 -13.01 35.25 14.49
CA GLY A 11 -11.82 35.08 13.67
C GLY A 11 -11.93 33.87 12.75
N LYS A 12 -11.11 33.85 11.74
CA LYS A 12 -11.06 32.77 10.73
C LYS A 12 -10.39 31.51 11.28
N THR A 13 -10.78 30.37 10.76
CA THR A 13 -10.14 29.09 11.01
C THR A 13 -9.15 28.80 9.89
N LEU A 14 -7.87 28.59 10.24
CA LEU A 14 -6.85 28.15 9.29
C LEU A 14 -6.82 26.63 9.20
N VAL A 15 -7.08 26.08 8.03
CA VAL A 15 -6.98 24.64 7.73
C VAL A 15 -5.70 24.40 6.95
N ILE A 16 -4.84 23.50 7.44
CA ILE A 16 -3.56 23.16 6.80
C ILE A 16 -3.63 21.73 6.31
N ALA A 17 -3.67 21.54 5.00
CA ALA A 17 -3.57 20.26 4.33
C ALA A 17 -2.11 19.90 4.02
N GLU A 18 -1.82 18.63 3.74
CA GLU A 18 -0.47 18.20 3.35
C GLU A 18 -0.13 18.62 1.91
N LYS A 19 -1.10 18.50 1.00
CA LYS A 19 -0.91 18.70 -0.45
C LYS A 19 -1.85 19.77 -0.99
N PRO A 20 -1.43 20.54 -2.02
CA PRO A 20 -2.31 21.55 -2.64
C PRO A 20 -3.61 20.99 -3.23
N SER A 21 -3.60 19.76 -3.74
CA SER A 21 -4.79 19.09 -4.25
C SER A 21 -5.83 18.86 -3.15
N VAL A 22 -5.39 18.38 -1.98
CA VAL A 22 -6.24 18.15 -0.81
C VAL A 22 -6.83 19.46 -0.29
N ALA A 23 -6.02 20.54 -0.24
CA ALA A 23 -6.52 21.88 0.11
C ALA A 23 -7.62 22.34 -0.86
N GLY A 24 -7.44 22.09 -2.16
CA GLY A 24 -8.46 22.39 -3.17
C GLY A 24 -9.74 21.58 -3.00
N ASP A 25 -9.65 20.31 -2.66
CA ASP A 25 -10.81 19.45 -2.41
C ASP A 25 -11.59 19.91 -1.17
N ILE A 26 -10.86 20.23 -0.09
CA ILE A 26 -11.47 20.79 1.13
C ILE A 26 -12.14 22.12 0.85
N ALA A 27 -11.48 23.03 0.11
CA ALA A 27 -12.03 24.32 -0.23
C ALA A 27 -13.32 24.21 -1.08
N ARG A 28 -13.35 23.28 -2.04
CA ARG A 28 -14.57 22.99 -2.82
C ARG A 28 -15.70 22.39 -1.98
N ALA A 29 -15.35 21.50 -1.04
CA ALA A 29 -16.34 20.89 -0.16
C ALA A 29 -17.00 21.90 0.76
N ILE A 30 -16.21 22.80 1.37
CA ILE A 30 -16.72 23.89 2.24
C ILE A 30 -17.56 24.88 1.40
N GLY A 31 -17.08 25.25 0.21
CA GLY A 31 -17.70 26.28 -0.63
C GLY A 31 -17.44 27.73 -0.14
N GLY A 32 -17.74 28.69 -0.97
CA GLY A 32 -17.61 30.13 -0.64
C GLY A 32 -16.18 30.65 -0.49
N LEU A 33 -15.17 29.86 -0.86
CA LEU A 33 -13.77 30.24 -0.76
C LEU A 33 -13.21 30.63 -2.14
N LYS A 34 -12.43 31.71 -2.17
CA LYS A 34 -11.72 32.18 -3.38
C LYS A 34 -10.23 31.85 -3.26
N LYS A 35 -9.60 31.53 -4.39
CA LYS A 35 -8.16 31.33 -4.43
C LYS A 35 -7.42 32.66 -4.31
N VAL A 36 -6.54 32.78 -3.33
CA VAL A 36 -5.71 33.97 -3.05
C VAL A 36 -4.26 33.48 -3.00
N GLY A 37 -3.51 33.74 -4.07
CA GLY A 37 -2.16 33.23 -4.20
C GLY A 37 -2.10 31.69 -4.14
N ASP A 38 -1.49 31.14 -3.09
CA ASP A 38 -1.30 29.69 -2.90
C ASP A 38 -2.22 29.09 -1.82
N HIS A 39 -3.25 29.81 -1.39
CA HIS A 39 -4.29 29.33 -0.46
C HIS A 39 -5.70 29.73 -0.94
N TYR A 40 -6.71 29.25 -0.23
CA TYR A 40 -8.13 29.59 -0.45
C TYR A 40 -8.63 30.36 0.77
N GLU A 41 -9.39 31.42 0.56
CA GLU A 41 -9.87 32.28 1.63
C GLU A 41 -11.34 32.69 1.44
N GLY A 42 -12.07 32.72 2.53
CA GLY A 42 -13.45 33.18 2.66
C GLY A 42 -13.68 33.88 4.00
N ASP A 43 -14.93 34.03 4.37
CA ASP A 43 -15.29 34.77 5.59
C ASP A 43 -14.88 34.05 6.87
N SER A 44 -15.04 32.72 6.92
CA SER A 44 -14.82 31.91 8.12
C SER A 44 -13.58 31.02 8.06
N TYR A 45 -13.07 30.71 6.85
CA TYR A 45 -11.99 29.76 6.65
C TYR A 45 -10.89 30.31 5.75
N ILE A 46 -9.66 29.92 6.09
CA ILE A 46 -8.50 29.97 5.20
C ILE A 46 -8.03 28.53 5.04
N VAL A 47 -7.91 28.04 3.80
CA VAL A 47 -7.42 26.67 3.52
C VAL A 47 -6.09 26.77 2.77
N ALA A 48 -5.03 26.38 3.43
CA ALA A 48 -3.67 26.35 2.88
C ALA A 48 -3.12 24.91 2.86
N SER A 49 -1.97 24.73 2.24
CA SER A 49 -1.30 23.42 2.25
C SER A 49 0.17 23.57 2.55
N ALA A 50 0.76 22.52 3.09
CA ALA A 50 2.17 22.22 2.91
C ALA A 50 2.42 21.70 1.47
N VAL A 51 3.61 21.14 1.23
CA VAL A 51 4.00 20.39 0.02
C VAL A 51 4.79 19.15 0.44
N GLY A 52 4.27 18.43 1.44
CA GLY A 52 5.00 17.43 2.20
C GLY A 52 5.81 18.08 3.33
N HIS A 53 6.94 17.49 3.69
CA HIS A 53 7.82 18.05 4.73
C HIS A 53 8.39 19.41 4.34
N LEU A 54 8.23 20.39 5.23
CA LEU A 54 8.82 21.74 5.12
C LEU A 54 10.02 21.93 6.04
N LEU A 55 10.15 21.05 7.03
CA LEU A 55 11.15 21.07 8.07
C LEU A 55 11.73 19.66 8.25
N GLU A 56 12.99 19.61 8.65
CA GLU A 56 13.73 18.39 8.98
C GLU A 56 14.52 18.59 10.28
N LEU A 57 14.94 17.49 10.90
CA LEU A 57 15.82 17.56 12.06
C LEU A 57 17.21 18.06 11.60
N LYS A 58 17.83 18.94 12.39
CA LYS A 58 19.15 19.47 12.10
C LYS A 58 20.21 18.37 11.99
N GLU A 59 21.21 18.60 11.16
CA GLU A 59 22.35 17.69 11.03
C GLU A 59 23.28 17.77 12.26
N PRO A 60 24.06 16.70 12.55
CA PRO A 60 24.95 16.67 13.72
C PRO A 60 25.99 17.80 13.76
N ALA A 61 26.41 18.32 12.60
CA ALA A 61 27.36 19.44 12.53
C ALA A 61 26.83 20.74 13.13
N GLU A 62 25.51 20.85 13.28
CA GLU A 62 24.81 22.02 13.84
C GLU A 62 24.68 21.93 15.38
N TYR A 63 25.06 20.76 15.98
CA TYR A 63 25.02 20.52 17.44
C TYR A 63 26.43 20.59 18.06
N GLU A 64 27.30 21.49 17.63
CA GLU A 64 28.67 21.66 18.15
C GLU A 64 29.55 20.39 18.07
N VAL A 65 29.13 19.39 17.31
CA VAL A 65 29.94 18.19 17.08
C VAL A 65 31.10 18.57 16.16
N LYS A 66 32.36 18.38 16.64
CA LYS A 66 33.57 18.73 15.89
C LYS A 66 33.49 18.23 14.45
N ARG A 67 33.56 19.16 13.51
CA ARG A 67 33.72 18.84 12.07
C ARG A 67 35.01 18.07 11.90
N GLY A 68 34.98 16.92 11.30
CA GLY A 68 36.18 16.12 11.06
C GLY A 68 35.85 14.75 10.47
N LYS A 69 36.89 13.97 10.30
CA LYS A 69 36.81 12.57 9.87
C LYS A 69 35.87 11.80 10.84
N TRP A 70 34.91 11.05 10.29
CA TRP A 70 34.06 10.22 11.12
C TRP A 70 34.93 9.18 11.86
N SER A 71 34.85 9.19 13.18
CA SER A 71 35.64 8.31 14.04
C SER A 71 34.79 7.86 15.22
N PHE A 72 35.13 6.73 15.81
CA PHE A 72 34.46 6.22 17.01
C PHE A 72 34.58 7.16 18.20
N ALA A 73 35.65 7.97 18.28
CA ALA A 73 35.85 8.93 19.37
C ALA A 73 34.77 10.04 19.44
N ASN A 74 34.05 10.27 18.34
CA ASN A 74 32.99 11.27 18.23
C ASN A 74 31.58 10.65 18.22
N LEU A 75 31.45 9.40 18.63
CA LEU A 75 30.19 8.66 18.67
C LEU A 75 29.89 8.14 20.08
N PRO A 76 28.62 8.01 20.46
CA PRO A 76 27.43 8.41 19.70
C PRO A 76 27.17 9.91 19.76
N VAL A 77 26.56 10.47 18.69
CA VAL A 77 26.00 11.81 18.69
C VAL A 77 24.57 11.72 19.22
N ILE A 78 24.35 12.24 20.43
CA ILE A 78 23.04 12.28 21.08
C ILE A 78 22.75 13.73 21.47
N PRO A 79 21.92 14.46 20.69
CA PRO A 79 21.55 15.83 21.04
C PRO A 79 20.74 15.86 22.34
N SER A 80 20.96 16.89 23.15
CA SER A 80 20.13 17.12 24.35
C SER A 80 18.67 17.46 23.98
N HIS A 81 18.47 18.03 22.80
CA HIS A 81 17.18 18.31 22.16
C HIS A 81 17.35 18.28 20.65
N PHE A 82 16.25 17.97 19.95
CA PHE A 82 16.24 17.96 18.49
C PHE A 82 15.68 19.29 17.97
N ASP A 83 16.51 20.03 17.26
CA ASP A 83 16.14 21.26 16.60
C ASP A 83 15.64 20.99 15.17
N LEU A 84 14.78 21.89 14.68
CA LEU A 84 14.25 21.86 13.32
C LEU A 84 14.99 22.85 12.42
N ALA A 85 15.27 22.43 11.20
CA ALA A 85 15.80 23.28 10.12
C ALA A 85 14.80 23.32 8.94
N PRO A 86 14.61 24.47 8.29
CA PRO A 86 13.83 24.55 7.06
C PRO A 86 14.49 23.80 5.91
N ILE A 87 13.69 23.02 5.17
CA ILE A 87 14.14 22.43 3.91
C ILE A 87 14.22 23.56 2.86
N LYS A 88 15.41 23.85 2.35
CA LYS A 88 15.70 25.01 1.46
C LYS A 88 14.68 25.22 0.35
N LYS A 89 14.34 24.17 -0.39
CA LYS A 89 13.36 24.22 -1.49
C LYS A 89 11.92 24.54 -1.05
N SER A 90 11.61 24.42 0.23
CA SER A 90 10.26 24.58 0.79
C SER A 90 10.15 25.85 1.66
N GLU A 91 11.20 26.64 1.77
CA GLU A 91 11.27 27.80 2.68
C GLU A 91 10.22 28.88 2.35
N THR A 92 10.00 29.16 1.07
CA THR A 92 8.95 30.11 0.64
C THR A 92 7.58 29.68 1.12
N LYS A 93 7.27 28.38 1.01
CA LYS A 93 6.00 27.81 1.46
C LYS A 93 5.84 27.89 2.98
N LEU A 94 6.90 27.55 3.71
CA LEU A 94 6.93 27.67 5.17
C LEU A 94 6.69 29.13 5.61
N ASN A 95 7.35 30.10 4.94
CA ASN A 95 7.18 31.52 5.25
C ASN A 95 5.74 32.00 4.96
N GLY A 96 5.09 31.51 3.91
CA GLY A 96 3.68 31.75 3.65
C GLY A 96 2.77 31.27 4.80
N LEU A 97 2.96 30.01 5.25
CA LEU A 97 2.22 29.48 6.40
C LEU A 97 2.52 30.22 7.70
N LYS A 98 3.77 30.63 7.94
CA LYS A 98 4.14 31.47 9.10
C LYS A 98 3.35 32.80 9.13
N LYS A 99 3.17 33.45 7.98
CA LYS A 99 2.37 34.70 7.87
C LYS A 99 0.91 34.45 8.24
N LEU A 100 0.31 33.38 7.70
CA LEU A 100 -1.08 33.02 8.00
C LEU A 100 -1.27 32.69 9.49
N LEU A 101 -0.40 31.89 10.08
CA LEU A 101 -0.43 31.51 11.49
C LEU A 101 -0.28 32.71 12.44
N LYS A 102 0.50 33.72 12.05
CA LYS A 102 0.70 34.95 12.84
C LYS A 102 -0.42 36.01 12.62
N SER A 103 -1.30 35.78 11.65
CA SER A 103 -2.41 36.73 11.40
C SER A 103 -3.33 36.84 12.60
N LYS A 104 -3.72 38.05 12.93
CA LYS A 104 -4.72 38.38 13.98
C LYS A 104 -6.13 37.95 13.59
N GLU A 105 -6.37 37.69 12.31
CA GLU A 105 -7.66 37.21 11.81
C GLU A 105 -7.84 35.70 12.03
N VAL A 106 -6.78 34.95 12.35
CA VAL A 106 -6.84 33.50 12.59
C VAL A 106 -6.95 33.24 14.09
N ASP A 107 -8.03 32.58 14.52
CA ASP A 107 -8.27 32.26 15.93
C ASP A 107 -7.88 30.83 16.28
N LYS A 108 -8.01 29.89 15.34
CA LYS A 108 -7.73 28.45 15.55
C LYS A 108 -7.17 27.81 14.29
N VAL A 109 -6.53 26.68 14.48
CA VAL A 109 -5.86 25.93 13.39
C VAL A 109 -6.42 24.52 13.34
N ILE A 110 -6.69 24.03 12.13
CA ILE A 110 -7.10 22.66 11.89
C ILE A 110 -6.00 21.95 11.09
N ASN A 111 -5.48 20.87 11.66
CA ASN A 111 -4.63 19.91 10.95
C ASN A 111 -5.48 19.04 10.02
N ALA A 112 -5.34 19.22 8.73
CA ALA A 112 -5.97 18.42 7.67
C ALA A 112 -4.92 17.72 6.78
N CYS A 113 -3.72 17.48 7.31
CA CYS A 113 -2.72 16.62 6.67
C CYS A 113 -3.20 15.16 6.64
N ASP A 114 -2.52 14.32 5.89
CA ASP A 114 -2.91 12.92 5.70
C ASP A 114 -3.16 12.21 7.05
N ALA A 115 -4.09 11.28 7.08
CA ALA A 115 -4.61 10.67 8.32
C ALA A 115 -3.65 9.59 8.86
N GLY A 116 -2.43 9.99 9.23
CA GLY A 116 -1.40 9.11 9.71
C GLY A 116 -0.28 9.81 10.45
N ARG A 117 0.76 9.06 10.83
CA ARG A 117 1.93 9.56 11.56
C ARG A 117 2.69 10.64 10.80
N GLU A 118 2.86 10.47 9.48
CA GLU A 118 3.60 11.43 8.65
C GLU A 118 2.87 12.77 8.56
N GLY A 119 1.55 12.75 8.28
CA GLY A 119 0.76 13.99 8.25
C GLY A 119 0.70 14.68 9.62
N GLU A 120 0.67 13.93 10.71
CA GLU A 120 0.75 14.50 12.06
C GLU A 120 2.13 15.14 12.29
N LEU A 121 3.23 14.49 11.90
CA LEU A 121 4.59 15.00 12.06
C LEU A 121 4.81 16.29 11.28
N ILE A 122 4.40 16.32 10.01
CA ILE A 122 4.50 17.52 9.14
C ILE A 122 3.83 18.71 9.82
N PHE A 123 2.60 18.51 10.30
CA PHE A 123 1.86 19.56 10.98
C PHE A 123 2.53 20.00 12.29
N ARG A 124 2.95 19.06 13.14
CA ARG A 124 3.60 19.36 14.44
C ARG A 124 4.89 20.16 14.26
N TYR A 125 5.71 19.81 13.29
CA TYR A 125 6.92 20.57 12.98
C TYR A 125 6.62 22.01 12.54
N ILE A 126 5.54 22.23 11.76
CA ILE A 126 5.11 23.58 11.39
C ILE A 126 4.65 24.37 12.65
N MET A 127 3.88 23.74 13.54
CA MET A 127 3.42 24.39 14.78
C MET A 127 4.58 24.73 15.70
N GLU A 128 5.55 23.85 15.87
CA GLU A 128 6.75 24.05 16.67
C GLU A 128 7.61 25.19 16.10
N ALA A 129 7.96 25.14 14.82
CA ALA A 129 8.80 26.13 14.16
C ALA A 129 8.15 27.54 14.09
N THR A 130 6.83 27.62 14.17
CA THR A 130 6.09 28.88 14.19
C THR A 130 5.78 29.36 15.60
N LYS A 131 6.05 28.55 16.62
CA LYS A 131 5.69 28.78 18.04
C LYS A 131 4.20 29.10 18.19
N ASN A 132 3.37 28.32 17.51
CA ASN A 132 1.91 28.52 17.50
C ASN A 132 1.34 28.39 18.91
N LYS A 133 0.47 29.34 19.28
CA LYS A 133 -0.26 29.35 20.56
C LYS A 133 -1.77 29.25 20.37
N LYS A 134 -2.24 29.18 19.14
CA LYS A 134 -3.68 29.10 18.81
C LYS A 134 -4.17 27.68 19.05
N PRO A 135 -5.44 27.50 19.45
CA PRO A 135 -6.05 26.18 19.61
C PRO A 135 -5.93 25.34 18.32
N ILE A 136 -5.60 24.06 18.50
CA ILE A 136 -5.40 23.10 17.43
C ILE A 136 -6.51 22.05 17.46
N TYR A 137 -7.02 21.71 16.28
CA TYR A 137 -7.96 20.63 16.06
C TYR A 137 -7.47 19.74 14.92
N ARG A 138 -7.99 18.53 14.83
CA ARG A 138 -7.65 17.57 13.78
C ARG A 138 -8.86 17.20 12.95
N LEU A 139 -8.77 17.43 11.64
CA LEU A 139 -9.68 16.92 10.63
C LEU A 139 -9.12 15.57 10.13
N TRP A 140 -9.78 14.47 10.50
CA TRP A 140 -9.34 13.12 10.15
C TRP A 140 -10.06 12.62 8.91
N LEU A 141 -9.35 12.57 7.77
CA LEU A 141 -9.93 12.23 6.48
C LEU A 141 -9.35 10.92 5.95
N GLN A 142 -10.19 9.91 5.78
CA GLN A 142 -9.87 8.65 5.09
C GLN A 142 -10.60 8.54 3.75
N SER A 143 -11.52 9.46 3.47
CA SER A 143 -12.24 9.63 2.21
C SER A 143 -12.26 11.10 1.83
N MET A 144 -12.16 11.38 0.52
CA MET A 144 -12.15 12.74 -0.04
C MET A 144 -13.48 13.11 -0.70
N THR A 145 -14.55 12.34 -0.46
CA THR A 145 -15.89 12.73 -0.92
C THR A 145 -16.35 13.99 -0.18
N LYS A 146 -17.14 14.83 -0.85
CA LYS A 146 -17.69 16.05 -0.24
C LYS A 146 -18.42 15.74 1.06
N GLY A 147 -19.20 14.65 1.09
CA GLY A 147 -19.93 14.22 2.28
C GLY A 147 -19.00 13.88 3.45
N ALA A 148 -17.96 13.09 3.20
CA ALA A 148 -16.96 12.71 4.21
C ALA A 148 -16.20 13.93 4.76
N ILE A 149 -15.81 14.87 3.89
CA ILE A 149 -15.13 16.11 4.32
C ILE A 149 -16.05 16.92 5.24
N LEU A 150 -17.30 17.17 4.82
CA LEU A 150 -18.24 17.95 5.63
C LEU A 150 -18.61 17.29 6.95
N ASP A 151 -18.71 15.95 6.96
CA ASP A 151 -18.96 15.20 8.18
C ASP A 151 -17.77 15.23 9.14
N ALA A 152 -16.54 15.11 8.61
CA ALA A 152 -15.33 15.23 9.42
C ALA A 152 -15.18 16.62 10.09
N PHE A 153 -15.66 17.71 9.46
CA PHE A 153 -15.71 19.04 10.09
C PHE A 153 -16.67 19.11 11.29
N LYS A 154 -17.69 18.25 11.34
CA LYS A 154 -18.59 18.14 12.51
C LYS A 154 -17.97 17.34 13.65
N HIS A 155 -16.99 16.50 13.35
CA HIS A 155 -16.37 15.54 14.28
C HIS A 155 -14.86 15.78 14.43
N LEU A 156 -14.46 17.03 14.58
CA LEU A 156 -13.06 17.41 14.80
C LEU A 156 -12.54 16.77 16.08
N ARG A 157 -11.33 16.16 15.99
CA ARG A 157 -10.62 15.66 17.16
C ARG A 157 -9.87 16.80 17.86
N THR A 158 -9.78 16.75 19.16
CA THR A 158 -9.02 17.72 19.95
C THR A 158 -7.52 17.46 19.86
N ASP A 159 -6.71 18.46 20.18
CA ASP A 159 -5.25 18.31 20.25
C ASP A 159 -4.82 17.23 21.24
N ALA A 160 -5.45 17.16 22.41
CA ALA A 160 -5.19 16.14 23.42
C ALA A 160 -5.44 14.71 22.92
N GLN A 161 -6.47 14.49 22.11
CA GLN A 161 -6.73 13.18 21.51
C GLN A 161 -5.66 12.78 20.47
N MET A 162 -4.96 13.74 19.89
CA MET A 162 -3.93 13.50 18.88
C MET A 162 -2.52 13.44 19.46
N GLN A 163 -2.31 13.82 20.72
CA GLN A 163 -1.00 13.85 21.33
C GLN A 163 -0.27 12.50 21.29
N PRO A 164 -0.91 11.34 21.58
CA PRO A 164 -0.21 10.05 21.50
C PRO A 164 0.31 9.74 20.07
N LEU A 165 -0.44 10.13 19.02
CA LEU A 165 0.01 9.98 17.66
C LEU A 165 1.17 10.92 17.32
N ALA A 166 1.11 12.16 17.80
CA ALA A 166 2.16 13.16 17.65
C ALA A 166 3.47 12.68 18.30
N ASP A 167 3.40 12.16 19.53
CA ASP A 167 4.55 11.63 20.27
C ASP A 167 5.14 10.40 19.56
N ALA A 168 4.31 9.49 19.08
CA ALA A 168 4.75 8.33 18.30
C ALA A 168 5.44 8.75 17.00
N ALA A 169 4.92 9.77 16.30
CA ALA A 169 5.50 10.28 15.06
C ALA A 169 6.85 10.96 15.31
N LYS A 170 6.95 11.78 16.36
CA LYS A 170 8.16 12.47 16.77
C LYS A 170 9.24 11.47 17.22
N SER A 171 8.89 10.55 18.13
CA SER A 171 9.82 9.50 18.60
C SER A 171 10.38 8.66 17.46
N ARG A 172 9.54 8.33 16.46
CA ARG A 172 10.00 7.61 15.27
C ARG A 172 11.01 8.42 14.46
N SER A 173 10.75 9.71 14.24
CA SER A 173 11.66 10.59 13.49
C SER A 173 13.01 10.75 14.20
N GLU A 174 12.99 10.95 15.50
CA GLU A 174 14.19 11.07 16.33
C GLU A 174 14.99 9.75 16.40
N ALA A 175 14.29 8.61 16.54
CA ALA A 175 14.94 7.29 16.51
C ALA A 175 15.57 7.00 15.13
N ASP A 176 14.90 7.34 14.03
CA ASP A 176 15.46 7.19 12.68
C ASP A 176 16.71 8.06 12.50
N TRP A 177 16.72 9.27 13.04
CA TRP A 177 17.89 10.14 13.04
C TRP A 177 19.04 9.56 13.88
N LEU A 178 18.78 9.16 15.14
CA LEU A 178 19.79 8.59 16.04
C LEU A 178 20.44 7.34 15.44
N VAL A 179 19.63 6.39 15.00
CA VAL A 179 20.14 5.12 14.42
C VAL A 179 20.83 5.37 13.09
N GLY A 180 20.21 6.15 12.22
CA GLY A 180 20.72 6.42 10.87
C GLY A 180 22.06 7.14 10.91
N ILE A 181 22.17 8.23 11.66
CA ILE A 181 23.41 9.04 11.75
C ILE A 181 24.52 8.27 12.46
N ASN A 182 24.26 7.76 13.66
CA ASN A 182 25.29 7.08 14.45
C ASN A 182 25.72 5.76 13.79
N GLY A 183 24.78 4.96 13.33
CA GLY A 183 25.07 3.70 12.65
C GLY A 183 25.85 3.90 11.35
N THR A 184 25.45 4.86 10.51
CA THR A 184 26.17 5.18 9.27
C THR A 184 27.59 5.65 9.54
N ARG A 185 27.79 6.53 10.51
CA ARG A 185 29.12 7.03 10.87
C ARG A 185 30.00 5.93 11.47
N ALA A 186 29.46 5.11 12.36
CA ALA A 186 30.19 3.99 12.96
C ALA A 186 30.62 2.96 11.90
N MET A 187 29.72 2.52 11.04
CA MET A 187 30.02 1.54 10.00
C MET A 187 30.97 2.09 8.93
N THR A 188 30.83 3.37 8.58
CA THR A 188 31.78 4.03 7.66
C THR A 188 33.16 4.15 8.28
N ALA A 189 33.27 4.52 9.56
CA ALA A 189 34.53 4.58 10.29
C ALA A 189 35.19 3.20 10.38
N PHE A 190 34.40 2.17 10.68
CA PHE A 190 34.88 0.78 10.75
C PHE A 190 35.44 0.31 9.40
N ASN A 191 34.70 0.50 8.32
CA ASN A 191 35.11 0.07 6.98
C ASN A 191 36.24 0.91 6.37
N SER A 192 36.51 2.09 6.92
CA SER A 192 37.54 3.02 6.46
C SER A 192 38.81 3.03 7.37
N LYS A 193 38.91 2.11 8.33
CA LYS A 193 40.01 2.07 9.32
C LYS A 193 41.39 1.91 8.69
N ASP A 194 41.46 1.13 7.61
CA ASP A 194 42.73 0.81 6.92
C ASP A 194 43.03 1.78 5.76
N GLY A 195 42.33 2.90 5.70
CA GLY A 195 42.48 3.95 4.68
C GLY A 195 41.25 4.06 3.76
N GLY A 196 41.17 5.17 3.00
CA GLY A 196 40.05 5.46 2.14
C GLY A 196 38.82 6.01 2.88
N PHE A 197 37.70 6.14 2.16
CA PHE A 197 36.38 6.50 2.70
C PHE A 197 35.33 5.63 2.07
N PHE A 198 34.80 4.65 2.82
CA PHE A 198 33.82 3.68 2.36
C PHE A 198 32.48 3.94 3.05
N LEU A 199 31.66 4.82 2.45
CA LEU A 199 30.34 5.15 2.98
C LEU A 199 29.49 3.89 3.12
N THR A 200 29.18 3.53 4.37
CA THR A 200 28.35 2.38 4.71
C THR A 200 27.11 2.86 5.45
N THR A 201 26.03 2.99 4.70
CA THR A 201 24.76 3.52 5.23
C THR A 201 24.05 2.49 6.11
N VAL A 202 23.52 2.98 7.22
CA VAL A 202 22.66 2.21 8.14
C VAL A 202 21.33 2.92 8.23
N GLY A 203 20.24 2.16 8.18
CA GLY A 203 18.92 2.72 8.30
C GLY A 203 17.87 1.67 8.64
N ARG A 204 16.80 2.11 9.26
CA ARG A 204 15.73 1.25 9.78
C ARG A 204 15.02 0.42 8.69
N VAL A 205 15.02 0.85 7.45
CA VAL A 205 14.42 0.13 6.33
C VAL A 205 15.49 -0.59 5.49
N GLN A 206 16.52 0.12 5.08
CA GLN A 206 17.52 -0.43 4.14
C GLN A 206 18.37 -1.55 4.77
N THR A 207 18.76 -1.43 6.05
CA THR A 207 19.58 -2.47 6.70
C THR A 207 18.81 -3.79 6.90
N PRO A 208 17.57 -3.80 7.44
CA PRO A 208 16.78 -5.03 7.48
C PRO A 208 16.46 -5.60 6.09
N THR A 209 16.26 -4.74 5.09
CA THR A 209 16.04 -5.21 3.71
C THR A 209 17.28 -5.93 3.17
N LEU A 210 18.47 -5.37 3.39
CA LEU A 210 19.72 -6.02 3.02
C LEU A 210 19.90 -7.35 3.77
N ALA A 211 19.60 -7.38 5.07
CA ALA A 211 19.67 -8.60 5.87
C ALA A 211 18.77 -9.71 5.34
N LEU A 212 17.55 -9.39 4.88
CA LEU A 212 16.64 -10.36 4.26
C LEU A 212 17.25 -10.96 2.98
N VAL A 213 17.92 -10.15 2.16
CA VAL A 213 18.60 -10.63 0.94
C VAL A 213 19.78 -11.52 1.29
N VAL A 214 20.63 -11.08 2.24
CA VAL A 214 21.80 -11.86 2.70
C VAL A 214 21.37 -13.20 3.29
N ASN A 215 20.38 -13.21 4.19
CA ASN A 215 19.86 -14.44 4.78
C ASN A 215 19.28 -15.40 3.72
N ARG A 216 18.68 -14.87 2.67
CA ARG A 216 18.20 -15.69 1.54
C ARG A 216 19.36 -16.29 0.77
N GLU A 217 20.39 -15.49 0.47
CA GLU A 217 21.59 -15.93 -0.23
C GLU A 217 22.36 -17.01 0.57
N GLU A 218 22.49 -16.84 1.88
CA GLU A 218 23.09 -17.85 2.76
C GLU A 218 22.32 -19.16 2.73
N LYS A 219 20.99 -19.12 2.77
CA LYS A 219 20.16 -20.32 2.62
C LYS A 219 20.33 -20.99 1.25
N ILE A 220 20.51 -20.20 0.18
CA ILE A 220 20.77 -20.75 -1.15
C ILE A 220 22.15 -21.43 -1.19
N ARG A 221 23.18 -20.79 -0.63
CA ARG A 221 24.55 -21.35 -0.58
C ARG A 221 24.67 -22.59 0.29
N SER A 222 23.90 -22.66 1.37
CA SER A 222 23.86 -23.81 2.28
C SER A 222 22.86 -24.90 1.86
N PHE A 223 22.17 -24.70 0.72
CA PHE A 223 21.18 -25.67 0.25
C PHE A 223 21.85 -26.97 -0.15
N ALA A 224 21.45 -28.07 0.50
CA ALA A 224 21.82 -29.43 0.14
C ALA A 224 20.62 -30.11 -0.54
N PRO A 225 20.74 -30.49 -1.82
CA PRO A 225 19.64 -31.16 -2.51
C PRO A 225 19.41 -32.54 -1.89
N ARG A 226 18.14 -32.92 -1.76
CA ARG A 226 17.71 -34.26 -1.34
C ARG A 226 17.00 -34.92 -2.50
N ASN A 227 17.44 -36.11 -2.87
CA ASN A 227 16.75 -36.89 -3.88
C ASN A 227 15.46 -37.46 -3.31
N TYR A 228 14.43 -37.47 -4.13
CA TYR A 228 13.17 -38.15 -3.87
C TYR A 228 12.68 -38.80 -5.17
N TRP A 229 11.78 -39.73 -5.03
CA TRP A 229 11.17 -40.45 -6.14
C TRP A 229 9.66 -40.26 -6.12
N GLU A 230 9.08 -40.22 -7.29
CA GLU A 230 7.62 -40.21 -7.49
C GLU A 230 7.29 -41.39 -8.42
N VAL A 231 6.18 -42.07 -8.16
CA VAL A 231 5.69 -43.14 -9.03
C VAL A 231 4.50 -42.63 -9.81
N HIS A 232 4.61 -42.64 -11.12
CA HIS A 232 3.55 -42.29 -12.06
C HIS A 232 3.09 -43.54 -12.80
N ALA A 233 1.79 -43.67 -12.99
CA ALA A 233 1.20 -44.81 -13.69
C ALA A 233 0.19 -44.34 -14.74
N ASP A 234 0.30 -44.92 -15.93
CA ASP A 234 -0.67 -44.74 -17.01
C ASP A 234 -1.74 -45.82 -16.92
N PHE A 235 -2.98 -45.37 -16.77
CA PHE A 235 -4.15 -46.25 -16.70
C PHE A 235 -4.90 -46.26 -18.04
N LYS A 236 -4.97 -47.41 -18.70
CA LYS A 236 -5.69 -47.60 -19.94
C LYS A 236 -7.13 -47.98 -19.62
N VAL A 237 -8.08 -47.26 -20.23
CA VAL A 237 -9.51 -47.48 -20.17
C VAL A 237 -10.12 -47.39 -21.58
N ASP A 238 -11.39 -47.78 -21.76
CA ASP A 238 -12.04 -47.74 -23.09
C ASP A 238 -12.01 -46.36 -23.73
N ALA A 239 -12.11 -45.31 -22.91
CA ALA A 239 -12.12 -43.90 -23.37
C ALA A 239 -10.71 -43.33 -23.64
N GLY A 240 -9.63 -44.08 -23.37
CA GLY A 240 -8.24 -43.61 -23.56
C GLY A 240 -7.29 -43.97 -22.44
N VAL A 241 -6.32 -43.05 -22.18
CA VAL A 241 -5.30 -43.25 -21.13
C VAL A 241 -5.31 -42.02 -20.23
N TYR A 242 -5.17 -42.21 -18.91
CA TYR A 242 -4.95 -41.12 -17.96
C TYR A 242 -3.79 -41.46 -17.03
N GLU A 243 -3.06 -40.45 -16.61
CA GLU A 243 -1.95 -40.57 -15.66
C GLU A 243 -2.44 -40.42 -14.22
N GLY A 244 -1.93 -41.22 -13.31
CA GLY A 244 -2.11 -41.06 -11.88
C GLY A 244 -0.77 -41.03 -11.17
N LYS A 245 -0.61 -40.18 -10.17
CA LYS A 245 0.56 -40.10 -9.31
C LYS A 245 0.28 -40.82 -7.99
N TYR A 246 1.19 -41.70 -7.59
CA TYR A 246 1.15 -42.38 -6.29
C TYR A 246 1.10 -41.37 -5.14
N PHE A 247 0.34 -41.67 -4.12
CA PHE A 247 0.37 -40.98 -2.84
C PHE A 247 0.07 -41.94 -1.69
N ASP A 248 0.66 -41.64 -0.54
CA ASP A 248 0.36 -42.34 0.71
C ASP A 248 -0.93 -41.76 1.32
N PRO A 249 -2.04 -42.54 1.41
CA PRO A 249 -3.30 -42.08 1.98
C PRO A 249 -3.23 -41.78 3.48
N ASP A 250 -2.28 -42.39 4.19
CA ASP A 250 -2.06 -42.24 5.63
C ASP A 250 -1.08 -41.12 5.99
N PHE A 251 -0.56 -40.39 4.96
CA PHE A 251 0.39 -39.31 5.16
C PHE A 251 -0.18 -38.20 6.04
N LYS A 252 0.52 -37.91 7.13
CA LYS A 252 0.21 -36.78 8.01
C LYS A 252 1.07 -35.57 7.66
N LYS A 253 0.41 -34.43 7.43
CA LYS A 253 1.09 -33.19 7.11
C LYS A 253 2.13 -32.84 8.18
N SER A 254 3.37 -32.64 7.75
CA SER A 254 4.51 -32.26 8.58
C SER A 254 4.79 -30.73 8.50
N SER A 255 5.59 -30.23 9.45
CA SER A 255 6.16 -28.87 9.38
C SER A 255 7.29 -28.78 8.34
N ASP A 256 7.89 -29.90 7.94
CA ASP A 256 8.86 -29.95 6.84
C ASP A 256 8.12 -29.86 5.49
N PRO A 257 8.32 -28.79 4.69
CA PRO A 257 7.62 -28.59 3.42
C PRO A 257 8.03 -29.60 2.33
N ASP A 258 9.15 -30.32 2.52
CA ASP A 258 9.63 -31.31 1.58
C ASP A 258 8.95 -32.67 1.76
N LEU A 259 8.40 -32.94 2.92
CA LEU A 259 7.62 -34.15 3.17
C LEU A 259 6.22 -34.00 2.58
N LYS A 260 5.92 -34.82 1.59
CA LYS A 260 4.63 -34.83 0.86
C LYS A 260 4.17 -36.28 0.66
N ALA A 261 2.86 -36.47 0.58
CA ALA A 261 2.25 -37.77 0.40
C ALA A 261 2.72 -38.50 -0.86
N GLU A 262 3.08 -37.77 -1.90
CA GLU A 262 3.54 -38.30 -3.18
C GLU A 262 5.06 -38.57 -3.28
N ARG A 263 5.84 -38.19 -2.25
CA ARG A 263 7.30 -38.30 -2.27
C ARG A 263 7.82 -39.51 -1.49
N LEU A 264 8.61 -40.31 -2.16
CA LEU A 264 9.34 -41.45 -1.58
C LEU A 264 10.82 -41.10 -1.44
N TRP A 265 11.42 -41.47 -0.33
CA TRP A 265 12.79 -41.06 0.01
C TRP A 265 13.84 -42.15 -0.24
N ALA A 266 13.40 -43.35 -0.66
CA ALA A 266 14.26 -44.45 -1.09
C ALA A 266 13.85 -44.93 -2.50
N ALA A 267 14.85 -45.21 -3.35
CA ALA A 267 14.60 -45.68 -4.71
C ALA A 267 13.92 -47.07 -4.70
N GLU A 268 14.30 -47.89 -3.72
CA GLU A 268 13.79 -49.23 -3.53
C GLU A 268 12.28 -49.23 -3.26
N ASP A 269 11.77 -48.26 -2.47
CA ASP A 269 10.34 -48.13 -2.19
C ASP A 269 9.57 -47.77 -3.46
N ALA A 270 10.12 -46.84 -4.25
CA ALA A 270 9.52 -46.48 -5.53
C ALA A 270 9.48 -47.63 -6.52
N GLN A 271 10.58 -48.37 -6.61
CA GLN A 271 10.69 -49.55 -7.48
C GLN A 271 9.73 -50.67 -7.03
N LYS A 272 9.64 -50.93 -5.73
CA LYS A 272 8.70 -51.90 -5.15
C LYS A 272 7.26 -51.59 -5.54
N ILE A 273 6.85 -50.34 -5.43
CA ILE A 273 5.49 -49.89 -5.82
C ILE A 273 5.31 -50.10 -7.31
N ALA A 274 6.25 -49.65 -8.13
CA ALA A 274 6.16 -49.75 -9.58
C ALA A 274 6.04 -51.19 -10.06
N ASP A 275 6.80 -52.12 -9.47
CA ASP A 275 6.77 -53.54 -9.81
C ASP A 275 5.49 -54.22 -9.31
N ALA A 276 4.99 -53.82 -8.15
CA ALA A 276 3.77 -54.36 -7.58
C ALA A 276 2.52 -54.03 -8.42
N VAL A 277 2.48 -52.83 -9.08
CA VAL A 277 1.29 -52.36 -9.83
C VAL A 277 1.37 -52.62 -11.34
N ARG A 278 2.53 -52.92 -11.86
CA ARG A 278 2.78 -53.05 -13.31
C ARG A 278 1.88 -54.14 -13.93
N GLY A 279 1.13 -53.78 -14.95
CA GLY A 279 0.26 -54.66 -15.70
C GLY A 279 -0.98 -55.17 -14.95
N LYS A 280 -1.22 -54.68 -13.73
CA LYS A 280 -2.38 -55.05 -12.93
C LYS A 280 -3.56 -54.15 -13.18
N LYS A 281 -4.76 -54.66 -12.91
CA LYS A 281 -6.01 -53.91 -12.97
C LYS A 281 -6.20 -53.12 -11.67
N GLY A 282 -6.71 -51.88 -11.79
CA GLY A 282 -7.08 -51.04 -10.67
C GLY A 282 -8.55 -50.66 -10.68
N THR A 283 -9.03 -50.21 -9.54
CA THR A 283 -10.39 -49.67 -9.39
C THR A 283 -10.30 -48.17 -9.27
N ALA A 284 -10.95 -47.43 -10.17
CA ALA A 284 -11.00 -45.98 -10.15
C ALA A 284 -12.30 -45.46 -9.52
N THR A 285 -12.16 -44.51 -8.62
CA THR A 285 -13.26 -43.78 -7.99
C THR A 285 -13.11 -42.29 -8.26
N GLU A 286 -14.17 -41.65 -8.69
CA GLU A 286 -14.18 -40.18 -8.89
C GLU A 286 -15.03 -39.47 -7.84
N THR A 287 -14.50 -38.37 -7.34
CA THR A 287 -15.23 -37.45 -6.45
C THR A 287 -15.12 -36.06 -7.01
N SER A 288 -16.26 -35.45 -7.33
CA SER A 288 -16.32 -34.08 -7.81
C SER A 288 -16.86 -33.14 -6.74
N LYS A 289 -16.15 -32.02 -6.52
CA LYS A 289 -16.55 -31.00 -5.54
C LYS A 289 -16.57 -29.64 -6.22
N PRO A 290 -17.67 -28.88 -6.10
CA PRO A 290 -17.70 -27.50 -6.58
C PRO A 290 -16.73 -26.64 -5.77
N SER A 291 -16.03 -25.74 -6.44
CA SER A 291 -15.16 -24.77 -5.82
C SER A 291 -15.36 -23.41 -6.47
N THR A 292 -14.96 -22.37 -5.78
CA THR A 292 -15.06 -20.99 -6.28
C THR A 292 -13.73 -20.28 -6.16
N SER A 293 -13.42 -19.44 -7.17
CA SER A 293 -12.25 -18.58 -7.15
C SER A 293 -12.69 -17.11 -7.22
N SER A 294 -12.52 -16.40 -6.13
CA SER A 294 -12.81 -14.96 -6.10
C SER A 294 -11.68 -14.15 -6.73
N CYS A 295 -12.03 -13.03 -7.34
CA CYS A 295 -11.03 -12.05 -7.76
C CYS A 295 -10.18 -11.63 -6.55
N PRO A 296 -8.84 -11.50 -6.72
CA PRO A 296 -8.00 -10.89 -5.69
C PRO A 296 -8.48 -9.48 -5.35
N ALA A 297 -8.17 -9.00 -4.13
CA ALA A 297 -8.52 -7.65 -3.71
C ALA A 297 -7.90 -6.58 -4.62
N LEU A 298 -8.35 -5.33 -4.49
CA LEU A 298 -7.80 -4.16 -5.17
C LEU A 298 -6.28 -4.05 -4.95
N TYR A 299 -5.62 -3.20 -5.71
CA TYR A 299 -4.18 -3.01 -5.60
C TYR A 299 -3.80 -2.06 -4.48
N ASP A 300 -2.84 -2.49 -3.66
CA ASP A 300 -1.85 -1.65 -3.01
C ASP A 300 -0.62 -1.49 -3.93
N LEU A 301 0.36 -0.67 -3.53
CA LEU A 301 1.56 -0.46 -4.34
C LEU A 301 2.33 -1.77 -4.58
N THR A 302 2.53 -2.56 -3.54
CA THR A 302 3.34 -3.79 -3.61
C THR A 302 2.72 -4.83 -4.54
N THR A 303 1.41 -5.05 -4.45
CA THR A 303 0.72 -6.01 -5.32
C THR A 303 0.67 -5.54 -6.77
N LEU A 304 0.53 -4.22 -7.00
CA LEU A 304 0.62 -3.65 -8.34
C LEU A 304 2.03 -3.86 -8.93
N GLN A 305 3.08 -3.58 -8.16
CA GLN A 305 4.47 -3.78 -8.59
C GLN A 305 4.76 -5.24 -8.93
N ARG A 306 4.31 -6.18 -8.09
CA ARG A 306 4.50 -7.63 -8.33
C ARG A 306 3.81 -8.09 -9.61
N GLU A 307 2.57 -7.69 -9.83
CA GLU A 307 1.82 -8.11 -11.01
C GLU A 307 2.34 -7.42 -12.28
N ALA A 308 2.72 -6.15 -12.23
CA ALA A 308 3.35 -5.45 -13.33
C ALA A 308 4.71 -6.06 -13.72
N ASN A 309 5.50 -6.50 -12.73
CA ASN A 309 6.73 -7.23 -12.99
C ASN A 309 6.47 -8.59 -13.65
N SER A 310 5.54 -9.37 -13.12
CA SER A 310 5.20 -10.69 -13.69
C SER A 310 4.66 -10.61 -15.12
N ARG A 311 3.85 -9.59 -15.43
CA ARG A 311 3.20 -9.48 -16.74
C ARG A 311 4.03 -8.73 -17.79
N PHE A 312 4.76 -7.70 -17.36
CA PHE A 312 5.41 -6.74 -18.26
C PHE A 312 6.92 -6.62 -18.04
N GLY A 313 7.49 -7.31 -17.04
CA GLY A 313 8.89 -7.19 -16.67
C GLY A 313 9.27 -5.84 -16.04
N PHE A 314 8.30 -5.03 -15.64
CA PHE A 314 8.57 -3.72 -15.05
C PHE A 314 9.20 -3.84 -13.67
N SER A 315 10.25 -3.05 -13.41
CA SER A 315 10.81 -2.97 -12.06
C SER A 315 9.84 -2.29 -11.10
N ALA A 316 10.01 -2.51 -9.80
CA ALA A 316 9.22 -1.82 -8.78
C ALA A 316 9.32 -0.29 -8.90
N LYS A 317 10.52 0.23 -9.18
CA LYS A 317 10.77 1.66 -9.41
C LYS A 317 10.04 2.17 -10.65
N THR A 318 10.10 1.46 -11.75
CA THR A 318 9.42 1.82 -13.00
C THR A 318 7.91 1.84 -12.80
N THR A 319 7.34 0.80 -12.18
CA THR A 319 5.90 0.72 -11.90
C THR A 319 5.42 1.89 -11.03
N LEU A 320 6.17 2.22 -9.96
CA LEU A 320 5.83 3.38 -9.12
C LEU A 320 5.90 4.69 -9.91
N SER A 321 6.94 4.90 -10.74
CA SER A 321 7.09 6.11 -11.54
C SER A 321 5.91 6.30 -12.51
N ILE A 322 5.46 5.21 -13.16
CA ILE A 322 4.31 5.24 -14.06
C ILE A 322 3.02 5.53 -13.28
N ALA A 323 2.79 4.84 -12.19
CA ALA A 323 1.61 5.05 -11.34
C ALA A 323 1.56 6.49 -10.79
N GLN A 324 2.72 7.05 -10.43
CA GLN A 324 2.85 8.44 -9.98
C GLN A 324 2.49 9.42 -11.11
N ALA A 325 2.93 9.18 -12.34
CA ALA A 325 2.56 10.00 -13.50
C ALA A 325 1.04 9.93 -13.78
N LEU A 326 0.45 8.75 -13.71
CA LEU A 326 -0.99 8.55 -13.85
C LEU A 326 -1.79 9.29 -12.75
N TYR A 327 -1.27 9.36 -11.53
CA TYR A 327 -1.85 10.12 -10.43
C TYR A 327 -1.64 11.64 -10.57
N GLU A 328 -0.39 12.10 -10.76
CA GLU A 328 -0.04 13.52 -10.68
C GLU A 328 -0.32 14.28 -11.97
N LYS A 329 0.13 13.75 -13.10
CA LYS A 329 0.03 14.40 -14.41
C LYS A 329 -1.34 14.16 -15.04
N HIS A 330 -1.76 12.90 -15.13
CA HIS A 330 -2.96 12.50 -15.87
C HIS A 330 -4.23 12.54 -15.00
N LYS A 331 -4.12 12.47 -13.67
CA LYS A 331 -5.24 12.41 -12.72
C LYS A 331 -6.16 11.20 -12.93
N LEU A 332 -5.64 10.12 -13.46
CA LEU A 332 -6.40 8.91 -13.83
C LEU A 332 -6.43 7.85 -12.74
N LEU A 333 -5.46 7.84 -11.83
CA LEU A 333 -5.42 6.92 -10.70
C LEU A 333 -5.48 7.66 -9.38
N THR A 334 -5.90 6.97 -8.33
CA THR A 334 -5.76 7.42 -6.94
C THR A 334 -4.29 7.36 -6.50
N TYR A 335 -3.99 7.90 -5.32
CA TYR A 335 -2.61 7.97 -4.81
C TYR A 335 -1.94 6.59 -4.75
N PRO A 336 -0.80 6.39 -5.43
CA PRO A 336 -0.25 5.05 -5.61
C PRO A 336 0.56 4.53 -4.42
N ARG A 337 0.99 5.39 -3.49
CA ARG A 337 1.76 4.95 -2.31
C ARG A 337 0.82 4.60 -1.17
N THR A 338 0.17 3.47 -1.29
CA THR A 338 -0.76 2.94 -0.29
C THR A 338 -0.47 1.47 -0.02
N ASP A 339 -0.73 1.04 1.19
CA ASP A 339 -0.73 -0.35 1.64
C ASP A 339 -2.16 -0.92 1.75
N ALA A 340 -3.17 -0.08 1.54
CA ALA A 340 -4.57 -0.48 1.61
C ALA A 340 -5.04 -1.13 0.31
N ARG A 341 -5.89 -2.14 0.45
CA ARG A 341 -6.53 -2.88 -0.65
C ARG A 341 -8.06 -2.82 -0.56
N ALA A 342 -8.57 -1.86 0.18
CA ALA A 342 -9.98 -1.61 0.41
C ALA A 342 -10.35 -0.17 0.04
N LEU A 343 -11.64 0.09 -0.10
CA LEU A 343 -12.23 1.41 -0.34
C LEU A 343 -12.96 1.90 0.91
N PRO A 344 -13.14 3.22 1.07
CA PRO A 344 -13.97 3.79 2.11
C PRO A 344 -15.42 3.28 2.04
N GLU A 345 -16.08 3.18 3.19
CA GLU A 345 -17.45 2.63 3.28
C GLU A 345 -18.51 3.50 2.58
N ASP A 346 -18.22 4.79 2.46
CA ASP A 346 -19.06 5.77 1.75
C ASP A 346 -18.80 5.84 0.23
N TYR A 347 -17.85 5.01 -0.29
CA TYR A 347 -17.36 5.16 -1.67
C TYR A 347 -18.20 4.45 -2.73
N LEU A 348 -19.23 3.67 -2.34
CA LEU A 348 -20.07 2.91 -3.28
C LEU A 348 -20.71 3.77 -4.39
N PRO A 349 -21.30 4.96 -4.10
CA PRO A 349 -21.84 5.83 -5.16
C PRO A 349 -20.75 6.26 -6.14
N THR A 350 -19.59 6.70 -5.62
CA THR A 350 -18.44 7.12 -6.44
C THR A 350 -17.90 5.98 -7.32
N VAL A 351 -17.88 4.75 -6.81
CA VAL A 351 -17.52 3.55 -7.61
C VAL A 351 -18.44 3.38 -8.81
N LYS A 352 -19.76 3.56 -8.63
CA LYS A 352 -20.73 3.47 -9.71
C LYS A 352 -20.51 4.57 -10.77
N GLU A 353 -20.21 5.79 -10.32
CA GLU A 353 -19.85 6.92 -11.21
C GLU A 353 -18.59 6.60 -12.02
N ILE A 354 -17.51 6.13 -11.35
CA ILE A 354 -16.27 5.75 -12.00
C ILE A 354 -16.51 4.65 -13.05
N LEU A 355 -17.26 3.62 -12.69
CA LEU A 355 -17.59 2.53 -13.63
C LEU A 355 -18.41 3.02 -14.82
N SER A 356 -19.29 4.00 -14.64
CA SER A 356 -20.06 4.61 -15.74
C SER A 356 -19.15 5.33 -16.74
N VAL A 357 -18.12 6.03 -16.25
CA VAL A 357 -17.12 6.66 -17.12
C VAL A 357 -16.25 5.60 -17.82
N VAL A 358 -15.74 4.62 -17.06
CA VAL A 358 -14.93 3.51 -17.60
C VAL A 358 -15.70 2.74 -18.68
N ALA A 359 -17.01 2.59 -18.51
CA ALA A 359 -17.89 1.94 -19.47
C ALA A 359 -17.90 2.62 -20.85
N GLN A 360 -17.67 3.93 -20.90
CA GLN A 360 -17.68 4.73 -22.13
C GLN A 360 -16.28 4.94 -22.71
N THR A 361 -15.25 5.00 -21.88
CA THR A 361 -13.92 5.47 -22.27
C THR A 361 -12.86 4.38 -22.38
N SER A 362 -13.09 3.20 -21.77
CA SER A 362 -12.10 2.13 -21.71
C SER A 362 -12.39 1.01 -22.72
N SER A 363 -11.34 0.37 -23.23
CA SER A 363 -11.43 -0.90 -23.97
C SER A 363 -12.12 -2.01 -23.17
N LEU A 364 -12.13 -1.89 -21.84
CA LEU A 364 -12.81 -2.79 -20.89
C LEU A 364 -14.25 -2.37 -20.61
N GLY A 365 -14.79 -1.36 -21.30
CA GLY A 365 -16.09 -0.74 -21.05
C GLY A 365 -17.26 -1.72 -21.00
N LYS A 366 -17.27 -2.73 -21.90
CA LYS A 366 -18.32 -3.77 -21.91
C LYS A 366 -18.45 -4.52 -20.58
N PHE A 367 -17.33 -4.74 -19.88
CA PHE A 367 -17.34 -5.40 -18.58
C PHE A 367 -17.83 -4.47 -17.46
N ALA A 368 -17.47 -3.19 -17.53
CA ALA A 368 -18.00 -2.19 -16.59
C ALA A 368 -19.52 -2.01 -16.76
N GLN A 369 -20.02 -1.95 -18.01
CA GLN A 369 -21.45 -1.91 -18.32
C GLN A 369 -22.18 -3.14 -17.76
N LYS A 370 -21.63 -4.35 -17.99
CA LYS A 370 -22.21 -5.59 -17.45
C LYS A 370 -22.29 -5.56 -15.92
N ALA A 371 -21.20 -5.14 -15.24
CA ALA A 371 -21.19 -5.07 -13.79
C ALA A 371 -22.25 -4.11 -13.22
N LEU A 372 -22.51 -2.99 -13.89
CA LEU A 372 -23.56 -2.04 -13.54
C LEU A 372 -24.96 -2.60 -13.84
N LYS A 373 -25.17 -3.13 -15.05
CA LYS A 373 -26.46 -3.66 -15.51
C LYS A 373 -26.93 -4.84 -14.66
N ASP A 374 -26.04 -5.76 -14.33
CA ASP A 374 -26.35 -6.99 -13.58
C ASP A 374 -26.30 -6.77 -12.06
N ASN A 375 -26.17 -5.51 -11.59
CA ASN A 375 -26.11 -5.14 -10.18
C ASN A 375 -25.01 -5.86 -9.38
N TYR A 376 -23.85 -6.12 -9.99
CA TYR A 376 -22.71 -6.72 -9.27
C TYR A 376 -22.04 -5.73 -8.29
N VAL A 377 -22.24 -4.42 -8.52
CA VAL A 377 -21.61 -3.35 -7.73
C VAL A 377 -22.44 -3.10 -6.47
N VAL A 378 -22.17 -3.90 -5.46
CA VAL A 378 -22.85 -3.86 -4.15
C VAL A 378 -21.85 -3.65 -3.02
N PHE A 379 -22.36 -3.13 -1.90
CA PHE A 379 -21.54 -2.96 -0.70
C PHE A 379 -21.16 -4.32 -0.10
N THR A 380 -19.86 -4.54 0.10
CA THR A 380 -19.36 -5.69 0.86
C THR A 380 -18.17 -5.26 1.73
N LYS A 381 -18.09 -5.78 2.95
CA LYS A 381 -16.93 -5.52 3.87
C LYS A 381 -15.60 -6.08 3.33
N LYS A 382 -15.63 -6.89 2.28
CA LYS A 382 -14.42 -7.35 1.57
C LYS A 382 -13.78 -6.21 0.78
N ILE A 383 -14.60 -5.33 0.18
CA ILE A 383 -14.17 -4.23 -0.69
C ILE A 383 -14.19 -2.88 0.06
N PHE A 384 -15.28 -2.60 0.79
CA PHE A 384 -15.50 -1.33 1.49
C PHE A 384 -15.29 -1.53 2.99
N ASN A 385 -14.17 -1.04 3.53
CA ASN A 385 -13.83 -1.27 4.93
C ASN A 385 -12.84 -0.23 5.46
N ASN A 386 -13.33 0.73 6.24
CA ASN A 386 -12.51 1.79 6.83
C ASN A 386 -11.40 1.26 7.76
N ALA A 387 -11.63 0.12 8.43
CA ALA A 387 -10.62 -0.47 9.32
C ALA A 387 -9.39 -1.03 8.57
N LYS A 388 -9.49 -1.23 7.26
CA LYS A 388 -8.39 -1.68 6.37
C LYS A 388 -7.73 -0.55 5.61
N ILE A 389 -8.03 0.69 5.95
CA ILE A 389 -7.47 1.89 5.33
C ILE A 389 -6.66 2.62 6.40
N SER A 390 -5.38 2.84 6.11
CA SER A 390 -4.50 3.70 6.90
C SER A 390 -4.68 5.17 6.45
N ASP A 391 -3.71 5.69 5.74
CA ASP A 391 -3.67 7.08 5.26
C ASP A 391 -4.38 7.24 3.90
N HIS A 392 -4.30 6.20 3.06
CA HIS A 392 -4.85 6.17 1.71
C HIS A 392 -5.54 4.84 1.44
N PHE A 393 -6.59 4.87 0.64
CA PHE A 393 -7.29 3.67 0.17
C PHE A 393 -6.61 3.08 -1.08
N ALA A 394 -7.15 1.98 -1.59
CA ALA A 394 -6.60 1.22 -2.71
C ALA A 394 -6.39 2.05 -3.99
N ILE A 395 -5.49 1.59 -4.85
CA ILE A 395 -5.23 2.18 -6.17
C ILE A 395 -6.38 1.78 -7.10
N ILE A 396 -7.14 2.77 -7.57
CA ILE A 396 -8.27 2.60 -8.49
C ILE A 396 -8.28 3.74 -9.54
N PRO A 397 -9.02 3.60 -10.64
CA PRO A 397 -9.31 4.71 -11.54
C PRO A 397 -10.08 5.82 -10.83
N THR A 398 -9.93 7.07 -11.29
CA THR A 398 -10.62 8.24 -10.71
C THR A 398 -11.93 8.60 -11.41
N GLY A 399 -12.23 7.97 -12.54
CA GLY A 399 -13.35 8.39 -13.39
C GLY A 399 -13.10 9.68 -14.19
N GLN A 400 -11.85 10.13 -14.26
CA GLN A 400 -11.46 11.22 -15.16
C GLN A 400 -11.17 10.65 -16.54
N GLU A 401 -11.48 11.42 -17.57
CA GLU A 401 -11.08 11.09 -18.95
C GLU A 401 -9.62 11.50 -19.18
N PRO A 402 -8.85 10.70 -19.96
CA PRO A 402 -7.49 11.07 -20.34
C PRO A 402 -7.49 12.39 -21.12
N LYS A 403 -6.77 13.40 -20.62
CA LYS A 403 -6.61 14.70 -21.31
C LYS A 403 -5.58 14.65 -22.44
N SER A 404 -4.79 13.60 -22.52
CA SER A 404 -3.77 13.36 -23.54
C SER A 404 -3.60 11.86 -23.75
N VAL A 405 -3.04 11.49 -24.88
CA VAL A 405 -2.72 10.09 -25.19
C VAL A 405 -1.70 9.58 -24.17
N LEU A 406 -1.98 8.45 -23.56
CA LEU A 406 -1.08 7.76 -22.67
C LEU A 406 0.04 7.07 -23.47
N SER A 407 1.23 7.04 -22.96
CA SER A 407 2.28 6.16 -23.50
C SER A 407 1.89 4.69 -23.33
N GLU A 408 2.51 3.80 -24.10
CA GLU A 408 2.23 2.36 -24.01
C GLU A 408 2.37 1.80 -22.60
N VAL A 409 3.40 2.22 -21.87
CA VAL A 409 3.66 1.77 -20.49
C VAL A 409 2.64 2.32 -19.51
N GLU A 410 2.20 3.58 -19.68
CA GLU A 410 1.13 4.19 -18.89
C GLU A 410 -0.20 3.48 -19.13
N GLN A 411 -0.51 3.17 -20.39
CA GLN A 411 -1.72 2.44 -20.76
C GLN A 411 -1.73 1.03 -20.13
N LYS A 412 -0.62 0.29 -20.18
CA LYS A 412 -0.50 -1.04 -19.57
C LYS A 412 -0.83 -1.01 -18.06
N ILE A 413 -0.29 -0.04 -17.31
CA ILE A 413 -0.58 0.08 -15.88
C ILE A 413 -2.01 0.53 -15.62
N TYR A 414 -2.52 1.49 -16.40
CA TYR A 414 -3.91 1.95 -16.28
C TYR A 414 -4.91 0.82 -16.56
N ASP A 415 -4.70 0.04 -17.62
CA ASP A 415 -5.54 -1.11 -17.97
C ASP A 415 -5.48 -2.21 -16.90
N LEU A 416 -4.29 -2.46 -16.33
CA LEU A 416 -4.12 -3.45 -15.26
C LEU A 416 -4.95 -3.08 -14.04
N VAL A 417 -4.87 -1.81 -13.61
CA VAL A 417 -5.63 -1.28 -12.46
C VAL A 417 -7.12 -1.29 -12.76
N THR A 418 -7.53 -0.82 -13.95
CA THR A 418 -8.94 -0.77 -14.37
C THR A 418 -9.55 -2.16 -14.44
N LYS A 419 -8.82 -3.13 -14.99
CA LYS A 419 -9.27 -4.53 -15.05
C LYS A 419 -9.52 -5.12 -13.65
N ARG A 420 -8.60 -4.89 -12.71
CA ARG A 420 -8.76 -5.34 -11.31
C ARG A 420 -9.93 -4.64 -10.63
N PHE A 421 -10.09 -3.35 -10.86
CA PHE A 421 -11.18 -2.56 -10.31
C PHE A 421 -12.57 -3.04 -10.78
N ILE A 422 -12.71 -3.39 -12.05
CA ILE A 422 -13.94 -3.98 -12.56
C ILE A 422 -14.13 -5.40 -11.98
N ALA A 423 -13.09 -6.23 -12.06
CA ALA A 423 -13.18 -7.66 -11.73
C ALA A 423 -13.52 -7.95 -10.27
N VAL A 424 -13.17 -7.04 -9.34
CA VAL A 424 -13.43 -7.24 -7.90
C VAL A 424 -14.93 -7.27 -7.57
N PHE A 425 -15.78 -6.71 -8.44
CA PHE A 425 -17.23 -6.69 -8.28
C PHE A 425 -17.93 -7.90 -8.93
N TYR A 426 -17.21 -8.62 -9.79
CA TYR A 426 -17.80 -9.81 -10.43
C TYR A 426 -17.98 -10.95 -9.44
N PRO A 427 -19.00 -11.80 -9.65
CA PRO A 427 -19.16 -13.04 -8.90
C PRO A 427 -17.89 -13.91 -8.99
N PRO A 428 -17.59 -14.72 -7.99
CA PRO A 428 -16.49 -15.69 -8.05
C PRO A 428 -16.68 -16.64 -9.24
N ALA A 429 -15.59 -16.94 -9.93
CA ALA A 429 -15.57 -17.98 -10.94
C ALA A 429 -15.87 -19.34 -10.29
N GLN A 430 -16.70 -20.13 -10.91
CA GLN A 430 -17.09 -21.44 -10.43
C GLN A 430 -16.32 -22.53 -11.17
N PHE A 431 -15.87 -23.52 -10.43
CA PHE A 431 -15.12 -24.65 -10.93
C PHE A 431 -15.66 -25.94 -10.35
N LEU A 432 -15.49 -27.03 -11.08
CA LEU A 432 -15.69 -28.37 -10.59
C LEU A 432 -14.32 -29.05 -10.47
N ASN A 433 -13.89 -29.29 -9.25
CA ASN A 433 -12.65 -30.02 -8.97
C ASN A 433 -12.98 -31.50 -8.86
N THR A 434 -12.46 -32.30 -9.78
CA THR A 434 -12.64 -33.75 -9.78
C THR A 434 -11.33 -34.42 -9.39
N THR A 435 -11.41 -35.23 -8.38
CA THR A 435 -10.33 -36.11 -7.94
C THR A 435 -10.66 -37.53 -8.36
N ARG A 436 -9.80 -38.12 -9.21
CA ARG A 436 -9.87 -39.51 -9.55
C ARG A 436 -8.79 -40.24 -8.76
N THR A 437 -9.20 -41.18 -7.91
CA THR A 437 -8.31 -42.06 -7.17
C THR A 437 -8.42 -43.46 -7.77
N THR A 438 -7.28 -43.99 -8.21
CA THR A 438 -7.18 -45.37 -8.72
C THR A 438 -6.40 -46.19 -7.72
N VAL A 439 -6.96 -47.27 -7.26
CA VAL A 439 -6.32 -48.21 -6.35
C VAL A 439 -5.93 -49.45 -7.12
N VAL A 440 -4.64 -49.76 -7.10
CA VAL A 440 -4.07 -51.00 -7.68
C VAL A 440 -3.39 -51.75 -6.55
N GLU A 441 -3.85 -52.97 -6.26
CA GLU A 441 -3.53 -53.66 -5.01
C GLU A 441 -3.85 -52.69 -3.83
N ASP A 442 -2.86 -52.40 -2.97
CA ASP A 442 -3.01 -51.46 -1.84
C ASP A 442 -2.41 -50.08 -2.13
N TYR A 443 -2.02 -49.83 -3.39
CA TYR A 443 -1.37 -48.57 -3.76
C TYR A 443 -2.37 -47.60 -4.40
N HIS A 444 -2.35 -46.34 -3.92
CA HIS A 444 -3.25 -45.29 -4.33
C HIS A 444 -2.60 -44.32 -5.31
N PHE A 445 -3.27 -44.05 -6.43
CA PHE A 445 -2.84 -43.08 -7.46
C PHE A 445 -3.90 -42.02 -7.61
N CYS A 446 -3.49 -40.78 -7.62
CA CYS A 446 -4.39 -39.64 -7.74
C CYS A 446 -4.18 -38.85 -9.03
N LEU A 447 -5.28 -38.50 -9.69
CA LEU A 447 -5.33 -37.48 -10.71
C LEU A 447 -6.30 -36.42 -10.23
N LEU A 448 -5.82 -35.15 -10.14
CA LEU A 448 -6.67 -33.99 -9.84
C LEU A 448 -6.80 -33.16 -11.11
N TYR A 449 -8.01 -32.86 -11.54
CA TYR A 449 -8.27 -31.93 -12.62
C TYR A 449 -9.41 -30.98 -12.26
N THR A 450 -9.33 -29.76 -12.82
CA THR A 450 -10.28 -28.68 -12.59
C THR A 450 -10.89 -28.27 -13.91
N SER A 451 -12.21 -28.27 -14.00
CA SER A 451 -12.95 -27.76 -15.15
C SER A 451 -13.83 -26.58 -14.76
N PRO A 452 -14.11 -25.63 -15.69
CA PRO A 452 -15.11 -24.62 -15.50
C PRO A 452 -16.48 -25.27 -15.19
N SER A 453 -17.27 -24.58 -14.37
CA SER A 453 -18.64 -25.04 -14.12
C SER A 453 -19.48 -24.99 -15.42
N PRO A 454 -20.33 -25.97 -15.69
CA PRO A 454 -21.18 -25.99 -16.91
C PRO A 454 -22.22 -24.86 -16.99
N ARG A 455 -22.21 -23.91 -16.07
CA ARG A 455 -23.20 -22.82 -15.99
C ARG A 455 -22.72 -21.49 -16.55
N ASP A 456 -21.51 -21.41 -17.10
CA ASP A 456 -20.96 -20.18 -17.71
C ASP A 456 -21.11 -20.18 -19.24
#